data_dc19c5fbf57f46da6fb963ea99713b4c
#
_entry.id   dc19c5fbf57f46da6fb963ea99713b4c
#
_cell.length_a   1.000
_cell.length_b   1.000
_cell.length_c   1.000
_cell.angle_alpha   90.00
_cell.angle_beta   90.00
_cell.angle_gamma   90.00
#
_symmetry.space_group_name_H-M   'P 1'
#
loop_
_entity.id
_entity.type
_entity.pdbx_description
1 polymer ?
#
loop_
_entity_poly.entity_id
_entity_poly.type
_entity_poly.pdbx_seq_one_letter_code
_entity_poly.pdbx_strand_id
1 'polypeptide(L)'
;LVSSSAASDVYKRQELNEAFASQSLACMRGLGVADDSEIVNPNGGAIALGHPLGMSGARLALTSSIEIHSKKIDYGLCTMCVGVGQGISMIIARV
;
A
#
# COMPACT_ATOMS: atom_id res chain seq x y z
N LEU A 1 9.65 17.17 -0.17
CA LEU A 1 8.45 16.33 -0.06
C LEU A 1 7.85 16.08 -1.43
N VAL A 2 7.67 14.83 -1.73
CA VAL A 2 6.91 14.44 -2.91
C VAL A 2 5.46 14.83 -2.68
N SER A 3 4.84 15.54 -3.62
CA SER A 3 3.44 15.91 -3.50
C SER A 3 2.56 14.65 -3.55
N SER A 4 1.36 14.73 -2.97
CA SER A 4 0.41 13.62 -2.96
C SER A 4 0.00 13.19 -4.37
N SER A 5 -0.05 14.13 -5.32
CA SER A 5 -0.32 13.80 -6.72
C SER A 5 0.81 13.00 -7.35
N ALA A 6 2.07 13.24 -6.94
CA ALA A 6 3.22 12.47 -7.44
C ALA A 6 3.18 11.02 -6.94
N ALA A 7 2.70 10.77 -5.73
CA ALA A 7 2.53 9.41 -5.23
C ALA A 7 1.52 8.64 -6.10
N SER A 8 0.43 9.27 -6.49
CA SER A 8 -0.59 8.69 -7.36
C SER A 8 -0.05 8.41 -8.77
N ASP A 9 0.84 9.28 -9.29
CA ASP A 9 1.37 9.17 -10.64
C ASP A 9 2.51 8.15 -10.75
N VAL A 10 3.37 8.08 -9.73
CA VAL A 10 4.59 7.25 -9.75
C VAL A 10 4.31 5.83 -9.26
N TYR A 11 3.58 5.70 -8.16
CA TYR A 11 3.31 4.40 -7.55
C TYR A 11 1.95 3.89 -8.01
N LYS A 12 1.93 3.24 -9.18
CA LYS A 12 0.69 2.77 -9.83
C LYS A 12 0.06 1.59 -9.10
N ARG A 13 0.77 0.97 -8.16
CA ARG A 13 0.22 -0.04 -7.24
C ARG A 13 0.72 0.26 -5.85
N GLN A 14 -0.20 0.22 -4.90
CA GLN A 14 0.09 0.46 -3.50
C GLN A 14 -0.57 -0.62 -2.65
N GLU A 15 0.20 -1.13 -1.69
CA GLU A 15 -0.30 -2.04 -0.67
C GLU A 15 -0.25 -1.30 0.66
N LEU A 16 -1.40 -0.87 1.13
CA LEU A 16 -1.56 -0.15 2.39
C LEU A 16 -2.22 -1.11 3.39
N ASN A 17 -1.54 -1.39 4.50
CA ASN A 17 -2.12 -2.27 5.50
C ASN A 17 -3.35 -1.63 6.14
N GLU A 18 -4.45 -2.36 6.12
CA GLU A 18 -5.74 -1.91 6.66
C GLU A 18 -5.88 -2.36 8.10
N ALA A 19 -5.07 -1.79 9.01
CA ALA A 19 -5.22 -2.05 10.44
C ALA A 19 -6.58 -1.57 10.94
N PHE A 20 -7.00 -0.39 10.44
CA PHE A 20 -8.35 0.17 10.66
C PHE A 20 -8.78 0.86 9.38
N ALA A 21 -10.07 0.77 9.05
CA ALA A 21 -10.61 1.43 7.86
C ALA A 21 -10.41 2.95 7.90
N SER A 22 -10.62 3.57 9.07
CA SER A 22 -10.44 5.02 9.23
C SER A 22 -9.01 5.45 9.01
N GLN A 23 -8.05 4.67 9.50
CA GLN A 23 -6.62 4.93 9.30
C GLN A 23 -6.24 4.80 7.82
N SER A 24 -6.75 3.79 7.13
CA SER A 24 -6.48 3.59 5.70
C SER A 24 -7.01 4.74 4.87
N LEU A 25 -8.22 5.18 5.14
CA LEU A 25 -8.82 6.34 4.44
C LEU A 25 -8.02 7.61 4.69
N ALA A 26 -7.60 7.85 5.92
CA ALA A 26 -6.78 9.02 6.26
C ALA A 26 -5.44 9.01 5.51
N CYS A 27 -4.78 7.87 5.44
CA CYS A 27 -3.52 7.71 4.71
C CYS A 27 -3.71 7.94 3.21
N MET A 28 -4.76 7.37 2.63
CA MET A 28 -5.05 7.54 1.20
C MET A 28 -5.30 9.00 0.85
N ARG A 29 -6.07 9.69 1.67
CA ARG A 29 -6.34 11.12 1.48
C ARG A 29 -5.06 11.95 1.64
N GLY A 30 -4.21 11.61 2.58
CA GLY A 30 -2.91 12.26 2.75
C GLY A 30 -1.98 12.06 1.57
N LEU A 31 -2.08 10.93 0.89
CA LEU A 31 -1.30 10.62 -0.31
C LEU A 31 -1.93 11.17 -1.60
N GLY A 32 -3.11 11.78 -1.50
CA GLY A 32 -3.83 12.30 -2.66
C GLY A 32 -4.45 11.20 -3.53
N VAL A 33 -4.73 10.06 -2.94
CA VAL A 33 -5.33 8.92 -3.62
C VAL A 33 -6.82 8.88 -3.27
N ALA A 34 -7.67 8.67 -4.27
CA ALA A 34 -9.12 8.60 -4.07
C ALA A 34 -9.49 7.42 -3.17
N ASP A 35 -10.55 7.57 -2.37
CA ASP A 35 -11.00 6.54 -1.42
C ASP A 35 -11.32 5.20 -2.09
N ASP A 36 -11.73 5.22 -3.34
CA ASP A 36 -12.09 4.04 -4.13
C ASP A 36 -11.07 3.70 -5.21
N SER A 37 -9.84 4.19 -5.09
CA SER A 37 -8.81 4.00 -6.10
C SER A 37 -8.45 2.53 -6.29
N GLU A 38 -8.41 2.11 -7.54
CA GLU A 38 -8.06 0.74 -7.92
C GLU A 38 -6.56 0.44 -7.79
N ILE A 39 -5.74 1.45 -7.58
CA ILE A 39 -4.29 1.25 -7.43
C ILE A 39 -3.91 0.82 -6.01
N VAL A 40 -4.79 1.00 -5.03
CA VAL A 40 -4.54 0.64 -3.64
C VAL A 40 -5.24 -0.69 -3.33
N ASN A 41 -4.47 -1.64 -2.82
CA ASN A 41 -4.95 -2.96 -2.42
C ASN A 41 -5.84 -3.62 -3.48
N PRO A 42 -5.37 -3.74 -4.73
CA PRO A 42 -6.23 -4.23 -5.83
C PRO A 42 -6.71 -5.67 -5.62
N ASN A 43 -6.02 -6.45 -4.79
CA ASN A 43 -6.37 -7.84 -4.51
C ASN A 43 -6.95 -8.04 -3.11
N GLY A 44 -7.39 -6.95 -2.47
CA GLY A 44 -7.90 -6.95 -1.11
C GLY A 44 -6.81 -6.63 -0.08
N GLY A 45 -7.20 -6.05 1.04
CA GLY A 45 -6.32 -5.72 2.14
C GLY A 45 -6.61 -6.54 3.38
N ALA A 46 -6.12 -6.09 4.54
CA ALA A 46 -6.25 -6.81 5.80
C ALA A 46 -7.71 -7.02 6.24
N ILE A 47 -8.59 -6.10 5.90
CA ILE A 47 -10.01 -6.24 6.24
C ILE A 47 -10.59 -7.49 5.56
N ALA A 48 -10.21 -7.75 4.33
CA ALA A 48 -10.67 -8.91 3.57
C ALA A 48 -9.86 -10.17 3.87
N LEU A 49 -8.54 -10.04 4.05
CA LEU A 49 -7.60 -11.17 4.09
C LEU A 49 -7.13 -11.55 5.49
N GLY A 50 -7.23 -10.64 6.45
CA GLY A 50 -6.72 -10.82 7.79
C GLY A 50 -5.39 -10.10 8.02
N HIS A 51 -5.03 -9.95 9.31
CA HIS A 51 -3.84 -9.22 9.72
C HIS A 51 -3.09 -9.95 10.84
N PRO A 52 -2.48 -11.12 10.56
CA PRO A 52 -1.55 -11.73 11.50
C PRO A 52 -0.31 -10.85 11.60
N LEU A 53 0.01 -10.37 12.81
CA LEU A 53 1.02 -9.32 12.99
C LEU A 53 2.39 -9.69 12.43
N GLY A 54 2.83 -10.91 12.61
CA GLY A 54 4.13 -11.35 12.10
C GLY A 54 4.16 -11.63 10.60
N MET A 55 3.01 -11.60 9.92
CA MET A 55 2.92 -11.94 8.49
C MET A 55 2.67 -10.71 7.61
N SER A 56 2.02 -9.67 8.13
CA SER A 56 1.48 -8.59 7.30
C SER A 56 2.53 -7.88 6.45
N GLY A 57 3.70 -7.56 7.01
CA GLY A 57 4.76 -6.92 6.24
C GLY A 57 5.23 -7.77 5.06
N ALA A 58 5.45 -9.05 5.29
CA ALA A 58 5.84 -10.00 4.25
C ALA A 58 4.73 -10.16 3.20
N ARG A 59 3.47 -10.21 3.64
CA ARG A 59 2.32 -10.32 2.75
C ARG A 59 2.19 -9.09 1.83
N LEU A 60 2.34 -7.88 2.39
CA LEU A 60 2.31 -6.65 1.60
C LEU A 60 3.39 -6.65 0.52
N ALA A 61 4.61 -6.98 0.89
CA ALA A 61 5.74 -7.02 -0.04
C ALA A 61 5.52 -8.08 -1.12
N LEU A 62 5.08 -9.27 -0.75
CA LEU A 62 4.83 -10.35 -1.69
C LEU A 62 3.71 -10.02 -2.66
N THR A 63 2.57 -9.56 -2.16
CA THR A 63 1.42 -9.21 -2.99
C THR A 63 1.77 -8.09 -3.96
N SER A 64 2.45 -7.05 -3.48
CA SER A 64 2.88 -5.93 -4.32
C SER A 64 3.87 -6.40 -5.39
N SER A 65 4.81 -7.25 -5.03
CA SER A 65 5.80 -7.82 -5.96
C SER A 65 5.13 -8.59 -7.09
N ILE A 66 4.17 -9.45 -6.76
CA ILE A 66 3.42 -10.22 -7.76
C ILE A 66 2.63 -9.27 -8.66
N GLU A 67 1.97 -8.28 -8.08
CA GLU A 67 1.11 -7.37 -8.83
C GLU A 67 1.91 -6.51 -9.81
N ILE A 68 3.02 -5.89 -9.37
CA ILE A 68 3.82 -5.06 -10.27
C ILE A 68 4.47 -5.88 -11.37
N HIS A 69 4.81 -7.13 -11.08
CA HIS A 69 5.42 -8.01 -12.07
C HIS A 69 4.40 -8.45 -13.12
N SER A 70 3.22 -8.90 -12.70
CA SER A 70 2.19 -9.38 -13.62
C SER A 70 1.58 -8.26 -14.46
N LYS A 71 1.48 -7.04 -13.92
CA LYS A 71 0.92 -5.89 -14.63
C LYS A 71 1.99 -5.05 -15.32
N LYS A 72 3.27 -5.43 -15.22
CA LYS A 72 4.41 -4.70 -15.82
C LYS A 72 4.49 -3.26 -15.35
N ILE A 73 4.31 -3.05 -14.06
CA ILE A 73 4.38 -1.75 -13.41
C ILE A 73 5.77 -1.60 -12.82
N ASP A 74 6.36 -0.41 -12.92
CA ASP A 74 7.76 -0.19 -12.53
C ASP A 74 7.96 -0.15 -11.02
N TYR A 75 7.04 0.51 -10.29
CA TYR A 75 7.20 0.73 -8.85
C TYR A 75 5.92 0.42 -8.08
N GLY A 76 6.09 -0.15 -6.90
CA GLY A 76 5.02 -0.34 -5.93
C GLY A 76 5.39 0.30 -4.60
N LEU A 77 4.39 0.75 -3.85
CA LEU A 77 4.55 1.33 -2.52
C LEU A 77 3.84 0.44 -1.52
N CYS A 78 4.58 -0.02 -0.51
CA CYS A 78 4.03 -0.79 0.61
C CYS A 78 4.09 0.06 1.87
N THR A 79 2.98 0.19 2.59
CA THR A 79 2.88 1.04 3.77
C THR A 79 2.13 0.31 4.86
N MET A 80 2.63 0.40 6.10
CA MET A 80 1.93 -0.12 7.27
C MET A 80 2.30 0.66 8.52
N CYS A 81 1.42 0.63 9.52
CA CYS A 81 1.75 1.08 10.86
C CYS A 81 2.49 -0.03 11.62
N VAL A 82 3.38 0.36 12.54
CA VAL A 82 4.19 -0.59 13.30
C VAL A 82 3.96 -0.47 14.81
N GLY A 83 2.86 0.15 15.21
CA GLY A 83 2.50 0.36 16.60
C GLY A 83 3.01 1.67 17.16
N VAL A 84 2.46 2.08 18.30
CA VAL A 84 2.82 3.30 19.03
C VAL A 84 2.85 4.55 18.13
N GLY A 85 1.91 4.65 17.19
CA GLY A 85 1.80 5.80 16.29
C GLY A 85 2.91 5.92 15.26
N GLN A 86 3.67 4.86 15.02
CA GLN A 86 4.73 4.83 14.01
C GLN A 86 4.23 4.21 12.71
N GLY A 87 4.86 4.58 11.61
CA GLY A 87 4.58 3.99 10.30
C GLY A 87 5.86 3.70 9.54
N ILE A 88 5.78 2.80 8.59
CA ILE A 88 6.89 2.44 7.70
C ILE A 88 6.37 2.30 6.28
N SER A 89 7.16 2.75 5.32
CA SER A 89 6.87 2.57 3.90
C SER A 89 8.09 2.02 3.19
N MET A 90 7.84 1.23 2.15
CA MET A 90 8.89 0.65 1.33
C MET A 90 8.48 0.76 -0.14
N ILE A 91 9.41 1.21 -0.96
CA ILE A 91 9.24 1.23 -2.41
C ILE A 91 9.93 0.01 -2.99
N ILE A 92 9.22 -0.74 -3.81
CA ILE A 92 9.81 -1.86 -4.54
C ILE A 92 9.78 -1.56 -6.03
N ALA A 93 10.77 -2.06 -6.74
CA ALA A 93 10.91 -1.85 -8.18
C ALA A 93 10.88 -3.20 -8.90
N ARG A 94 10.29 -3.20 -10.08
CA ARG A 94 10.32 -4.36 -10.96
C ARG A 94 11.69 -4.44 -11.64
N VAL A 95 12.27 -5.59 -11.61
CA VAL A 95 13.55 -5.85 -12.29
C VAL A 95 13.36 -6.63 -13.59
#